data_db63821a653cfa45f37afab19ca674f6
#
_entry.id   db63821a653cfa45f37afab19ca674f6
#
_cell.length_a   1.000
_cell.length_b   1.000
_cell.length_c   1.000
_cell.angle_alpha   90.00
_cell.angle_beta   90.00
_cell.angle_gamma   90.00
#
_symmetry.space_group_name_H-M   'P 1'
#
loop_
_entity.id
_entity.type
_entity.pdbx_description
1 polymer ?
#
loop_
_entity_poly.entity_id
_entity_poly.type
_entity_poly.pdbx_seq_one_letter_code
_entity_poly.pdbx_strand_id
1 'polypeptide(L)'
;KIKNEPFFGKDIQKLGIKAKSGSNINMNGSIKSLDLDEKYLEKILMPLANAKNLKDKKIIWDCGNGATGDIINKMVKLIPCENTVLYSKIDGNFPNHHPDPSNESNLIKLKQEVKRQNADFGFAFDGDGDRVGVVNNKLELIAGDILTTFLAQSISEKKYPIILDVKSSQKCKQFLEDLDYEVLIWKTGHSHIKTKMKKIKSQFAGEMSGHIFFGDTYYGYDDAIYSSIRFLALIEQNYKLDEFLNYFKNNFSTPEIKIKCSDDKKFSVIENLKLKIQDKYETKYCNFIDGIRVDLDVGWFLIRASNTENSLILRIDGNTKENFVNLSKEVDALLKSEKIIVNDISQV
;
A
#
# COMPACT_ATOMS: atom_id res chain seq x y z
N LYS A 1 15.16 8.48 -9.82
CA LYS A 1 14.70 9.89 -9.92
C LYS A 1 15.70 10.71 -10.72
N ILE A 2 15.23 11.68 -11.50
CA ILE A 2 16.07 12.68 -12.15
C ILE A 2 15.59 14.05 -11.69
N LYS A 3 16.47 14.87 -11.10
CA LYS A 3 16.13 16.20 -10.54
C LYS A 3 14.91 16.15 -9.60
N ASN A 4 14.86 15.16 -8.72
CA ASN A 4 13.76 14.90 -7.78
C ASN A 4 12.40 14.55 -8.43
N GLU A 5 12.35 14.26 -9.73
CA GLU A 5 11.16 13.76 -10.41
C GLU A 5 11.22 12.24 -10.55
N PRO A 6 10.09 11.52 -10.45
CA PRO A 6 10.02 10.11 -10.77
C PRO A 6 10.47 9.86 -12.23
N PHE A 7 11.26 8.82 -12.43
CA PHE A 7 11.72 8.39 -13.75
C PHE A 7 11.12 7.02 -14.07
N PHE A 8 10.12 6.96 -14.94
CA PHE A 8 9.32 5.75 -15.17
C PHE A 8 8.63 5.74 -16.54
N GLY A 9 7.97 4.64 -16.89
CA GLY A 9 7.18 4.50 -18.10
C GLY A 9 8.01 4.69 -19.37
N LYS A 10 7.58 5.58 -20.24
CA LYS A 10 8.24 5.84 -21.54
C LYS A 10 9.71 6.27 -21.42
N ASP A 11 10.08 6.92 -20.31
CA ASP A 11 11.47 7.38 -20.14
C ASP A 11 12.41 6.22 -19.80
N ILE A 12 11.97 5.23 -19.01
CA ILE A 12 12.73 3.99 -18.81
C ILE A 12 12.86 3.21 -20.12
N GLN A 13 11.77 3.13 -20.91
CA GLN A 13 11.81 2.47 -22.22
C GLN A 13 12.83 3.12 -23.16
N LYS A 14 12.84 4.45 -23.25
CA LYS A 14 13.85 5.20 -24.03
C LYS A 14 15.28 4.92 -23.56
N LEU A 15 15.49 4.89 -22.22
CA LEU A 15 16.77 4.54 -21.64
C LEU A 15 17.20 3.12 -22.02
N GLY A 16 16.29 2.16 -21.96
CA GLY A 16 16.52 0.77 -22.37
C GLY A 16 16.92 0.65 -23.85
N ILE A 17 16.24 1.39 -24.75
CA ILE A 17 16.60 1.45 -26.18
C ILE A 17 18.01 2.03 -26.35
N LYS A 18 18.31 3.13 -25.67
CA LYS A 18 19.63 3.76 -25.71
C LYS A 18 20.73 2.84 -25.17
N ALA A 19 20.48 2.11 -24.09
CA ALA A 19 21.44 1.15 -23.54
C ALA A 19 21.74 0.00 -24.54
N LYS A 20 20.72 -0.49 -25.26
CA LYS A 20 20.87 -1.53 -26.28
C LYS A 20 21.64 -1.04 -27.53
N SER A 21 21.62 0.24 -27.85
CA SER A 21 22.33 0.80 -28.99
C SER A 21 23.85 0.93 -28.83
N GLY A 22 24.38 0.59 -27.63
CA GLY A 22 25.83 0.42 -27.44
C GLY A 22 26.66 1.70 -27.51
N SER A 23 26.15 2.84 -27.03
CA SER A 23 26.97 4.05 -26.94
C SER A 23 28.06 3.88 -25.87
N ASN A 24 29.29 3.60 -26.28
CA ASN A 24 30.47 3.63 -25.43
C ASN A 24 30.73 5.09 -24.98
N ILE A 25 30.38 5.41 -23.77
CA ILE A 25 30.77 6.68 -23.16
C ILE A 25 31.96 6.36 -22.27
N ASN A 26 33.17 6.68 -22.70
CA ASN A 26 34.34 6.69 -21.82
C ASN A 26 34.18 7.85 -20.83
N MET A 27 33.72 7.58 -19.64
CA MET A 27 33.65 8.57 -18.56
C MET A 27 34.52 8.14 -17.40
N ASN A 28 35.42 9.00 -16.99
CA ASN A 28 36.14 8.87 -15.73
C ASN A 28 35.20 9.28 -14.60
N GLY A 29 34.62 8.30 -13.92
CA GLY A 29 33.76 8.50 -12.75
C GLY A 29 34.56 8.37 -11.45
N SER A 30 34.06 8.96 -10.37
CA SER A 30 34.54 8.73 -9.00
C SER A 30 33.41 8.27 -8.12
N ILE A 31 33.70 7.41 -7.14
CA ILE A 31 32.77 6.95 -6.11
C ILE A 31 33.10 7.68 -4.81
N LYS A 32 32.10 8.28 -4.17
CA LYS A 32 32.19 8.83 -2.82
C LYS A 32 31.20 8.12 -1.93
N SER A 33 31.67 7.58 -0.80
CA SER A 33 30.79 7.07 0.24
C SER A 33 30.31 8.22 1.13
N LEU A 34 29.03 8.19 1.47
CA LEU A 34 28.41 9.14 2.39
C LEU A 34 27.57 8.35 3.38
N ASP A 35 27.88 8.44 4.66
CA ASP A 35 27.04 7.90 5.73
C ASP A 35 25.92 8.92 6.05
N LEU A 36 24.68 8.47 5.93
CA LEU A 36 23.50 9.26 6.21
C LEU A 36 22.63 8.69 7.33
N ASP A 37 23.05 7.61 7.97
CA ASP A 37 22.24 6.87 8.93
C ASP A 37 21.77 7.74 10.09
N GLU A 38 22.66 8.51 10.70
CA GLU A 38 22.29 9.40 11.81
C GLU A 38 21.25 10.46 11.38
N LYS A 39 21.48 11.10 10.24
CA LYS A 39 20.56 12.13 9.72
C LYS A 39 19.19 11.53 9.34
N TYR A 40 19.20 10.32 8.80
CA TYR A 40 17.98 9.60 8.47
C TYR A 40 17.20 9.22 9.74
N LEU A 41 17.89 8.63 10.73
CA LEU A 41 17.30 8.26 12.01
C LEU A 41 16.74 9.48 12.76
N GLU A 42 17.49 10.57 12.83
CA GLU A 42 17.02 11.83 13.38
C GLU A 42 15.71 12.28 12.71
N LYS A 43 15.67 12.24 11.37
CA LYS A 43 14.50 12.69 10.61
C LYS A 43 13.28 11.79 10.81
N ILE A 44 13.44 10.48 10.75
CA ILE A 44 12.29 9.55 10.86
C ILE A 44 11.76 9.48 12.30
N LEU A 45 12.59 9.73 13.32
CA LEU A 45 12.19 9.65 14.73
C LEU A 45 11.57 10.95 15.27
N MET A 46 11.57 12.07 14.51
CA MET A 46 10.95 13.31 14.93
C MET A 46 9.51 13.17 15.47
N PRO A 47 8.62 12.32 14.88
CA PRO A 47 7.27 12.14 15.39
C PRO A 47 7.21 11.54 16.80
N LEU A 48 8.26 10.89 17.26
CA LEU A 48 8.38 10.25 18.59
C LEU A 48 9.27 11.02 19.57
N ALA A 49 9.73 12.23 19.26
CA ALA A 49 10.70 12.98 20.07
C ALA A 49 10.31 13.12 21.55
N ASN A 50 9.02 13.11 21.87
CA ASN A 50 8.50 13.24 23.24
C ASN A 50 7.63 12.02 23.68
N ALA A 51 7.86 10.85 23.06
CA ALA A 51 7.07 9.65 23.35
C ALA A 51 7.25 9.18 24.79
N LYS A 52 6.14 8.95 25.50
CA LYS A 52 6.09 8.49 26.89
C LYS A 52 5.24 7.23 27.07
N ASN A 53 4.17 7.10 26.29
CA ASN A 53 3.17 6.03 26.40
C ASN A 53 3.59 4.72 25.68
N LEU A 54 4.73 4.73 24.98
CA LEU A 54 5.24 3.57 24.27
C LEU A 54 6.16 2.67 25.10
N LYS A 55 6.51 3.06 26.35
CA LYS A 55 7.48 2.33 27.18
C LYS A 55 7.07 0.88 27.48
N ASP A 56 5.79 0.64 27.66
CA ASP A 56 5.26 -0.69 27.96
C ASP A 56 4.82 -1.46 26.70
N LYS A 57 5.08 -0.90 25.52
CA LYS A 57 4.74 -1.54 24.23
C LYS A 57 5.82 -2.51 23.80
N LYS A 58 5.39 -3.65 23.24
CA LYS A 58 6.24 -4.67 22.64
C LYS A 58 6.02 -4.72 21.15
N ILE A 59 7.09 -4.57 20.39
CA ILE A 59 7.05 -4.46 18.94
C ILE A 59 7.96 -5.51 18.30
N ILE A 60 7.43 -6.22 17.30
CA ILE A 60 8.19 -7.14 16.47
C ILE A 60 8.42 -6.49 15.09
N TRP A 61 9.66 -6.49 14.64
CA TRP A 61 10.08 -5.90 13.36
C TRP A 61 10.60 -7.00 12.44
N ASP A 62 9.91 -7.26 11.36
CA ASP A 62 10.30 -8.26 10.36
C ASP A 62 10.91 -7.57 9.14
N CYS A 63 12.23 -7.63 9.02
CA CYS A 63 12.97 -7.01 7.92
C CYS A 63 13.02 -7.89 6.66
N GLY A 64 12.48 -9.13 6.69
CA GLY A 64 12.42 -10.05 5.56
C GLY A 64 13.75 -10.28 4.83
N ASN A 65 14.90 -10.12 5.49
CA ASN A 65 16.23 -10.08 4.89
C ASN A 65 16.45 -8.96 3.85
N GLY A 66 15.58 -7.96 3.83
CA GLY A 66 15.65 -6.80 2.94
C GLY A 66 16.61 -5.72 3.42
N ALA A 67 16.62 -4.61 2.68
CA ALA A 67 17.53 -3.48 2.90
C ALA A 67 17.30 -2.73 4.23
N THR A 68 16.15 -2.94 4.88
CA THR A 68 15.78 -2.25 6.14
C THR A 68 16.56 -2.73 7.36
N GLY A 69 17.19 -3.93 7.31
CA GLY A 69 17.74 -4.62 8.47
C GLY A 69 18.71 -3.81 9.31
N ASP A 70 19.70 -3.19 8.69
CA ASP A 70 20.73 -2.44 9.40
C ASP A 70 20.18 -1.19 10.08
N ILE A 71 19.29 -0.48 9.39
CA ILE A 71 18.70 0.75 9.92
C ILE A 71 17.70 0.45 11.03
N ILE A 72 16.91 -0.62 10.92
CA ILE A 72 15.98 -1.07 11.98
C ILE A 72 16.77 -1.45 13.23
N ASN A 73 17.89 -2.18 13.11
CA ASN A 73 18.74 -2.52 14.25
C ASN A 73 19.32 -1.29 14.99
N LYS A 74 19.54 -0.19 14.28
CA LYS A 74 19.96 1.09 14.88
C LYS A 74 18.76 1.81 15.51
N MET A 75 17.64 1.89 14.80
CA MET A 75 16.43 2.60 15.20
C MET A 75 15.82 2.06 16.48
N VAL A 76 15.72 0.72 16.64
CA VAL A 76 15.09 0.09 17.82
C VAL A 76 15.81 0.39 19.14
N LYS A 77 17.07 0.82 19.08
CA LYS A 77 17.83 1.25 20.27
C LYS A 77 17.47 2.67 20.73
N LEU A 78 16.79 3.42 19.87
CA LEU A 78 16.45 4.83 20.07
C LEU A 78 14.97 5.05 20.42
N ILE A 79 14.12 4.04 20.22
CA ILE A 79 12.68 4.13 20.54
C ILE A 79 12.39 3.48 21.90
N PRO A 80 11.46 4.05 22.70
CA PRO A 80 11.22 3.63 24.08
C PRO A 80 10.30 2.40 24.19
N CYS A 81 10.44 1.41 23.30
CA CYS A 81 9.63 0.18 23.27
C CYS A 81 10.49 -1.03 23.60
N GLU A 82 9.89 -2.14 24.02
CA GLU A 82 10.52 -3.45 23.99
C GLU A 82 10.50 -3.95 22.53
N ASN A 83 11.67 -4.15 21.92
CA ASN A 83 11.78 -4.43 20.49
C ASN A 83 12.42 -5.78 20.22
N THR A 84 11.86 -6.54 19.30
CA THR A 84 12.46 -7.76 18.73
C THR A 84 12.57 -7.61 17.22
N VAL A 85 13.76 -7.85 16.66
CA VAL A 85 14.00 -7.75 15.21
C VAL A 85 14.20 -9.14 14.61
N LEU A 86 13.45 -9.44 13.55
CA LEU A 86 13.53 -10.67 12.79
C LEU A 86 14.23 -10.39 11.45
N TYR A 87 15.04 -11.34 11.01
CA TYR A 87 15.61 -11.39 9.66
C TYR A 87 16.31 -10.10 9.20
N SER A 88 17.03 -9.46 10.14
CA SER A 88 17.74 -8.20 9.87
C SER A 88 19.00 -8.35 9.02
N LYS A 89 19.57 -9.56 8.89
CA LYS A 89 20.71 -9.79 8.01
C LYS A 89 20.28 -9.65 6.56
N ILE A 90 20.84 -8.69 5.84
CA ILE A 90 20.54 -8.43 4.43
C ILE A 90 21.03 -9.63 3.60
N ASP A 91 20.11 -10.24 2.83
CA ASP A 91 20.38 -11.34 1.92
C ASP A 91 19.39 -11.32 0.74
N GLY A 92 19.87 -10.98 -0.44
CA GLY A 92 19.03 -10.87 -1.65
C GLY A 92 18.44 -12.18 -2.15
N ASN A 93 18.76 -13.34 -1.52
CA ASN A 93 18.09 -14.61 -1.77
C ASN A 93 16.82 -14.80 -0.93
N PHE A 94 16.57 -13.91 0.07
CA PHE A 94 15.40 -13.96 0.95
C PHE A 94 15.13 -15.36 1.56
N PRO A 95 16.09 -15.93 2.32
CA PRO A 95 16.07 -17.34 2.70
C PRO A 95 14.94 -17.72 3.66
N ASN A 96 14.31 -16.77 4.33
CA ASN A 96 13.28 -17.05 5.33
C ASN A 96 11.86 -16.98 4.75
N HIS A 97 11.52 -15.95 4.00
CA HIS A 97 10.26 -15.80 3.28
C HIS A 97 10.40 -14.72 2.20
N HIS A 98 9.48 -14.73 1.24
CA HIS A 98 9.41 -13.64 0.25
C HIS A 98 9.04 -12.33 0.96
N PRO A 99 9.79 -11.23 0.75
CA PRO A 99 9.56 -9.97 1.46
C PRO A 99 8.42 -9.17 0.81
N ASP A 100 7.20 -9.67 0.97
CA ASP A 100 5.96 -9.01 0.56
C ASP A 100 5.01 -8.94 1.77
N PRO A 101 4.90 -7.77 2.43
CA PRO A 101 4.13 -7.59 3.65
C PRO A 101 2.62 -7.59 3.42
N SER A 102 2.15 -7.54 2.17
CA SER A 102 0.73 -7.61 1.84
C SER A 102 0.17 -9.04 1.78
N ASN A 103 1.04 -10.05 1.78
CA ASN A 103 0.67 -11.46 1.71
C ASN A 103 0.79 -12.14 3.07
N GLU A 104 -0.33 -12.58 3.63
CA GLU A 104 -0.39 -13.23 4.95
C GLU A 104 0.51 -14.47 5.08
N SER A 105 0.73 -15.20 3.99
CA SER A 105 1.61 -16.38 4.01
C SER A 105 3.06 -16.06 4.35
N ASN A 106 3.51 -14.84 4.07
CA ASN A 106 4.84 -14.37 4.39
C ASN A 106 4.97 -13.91 5.85
N LEU A 107 3.84 -13.67 6.54
CA LEU A 107 3.79 -13.12 7.90
C LEU A 107 3.64 -14.18 8.99
N ILE A 108 3.69 -15.47 8.65
CA ILE A 108 3.47 -16.57 9.60
C ILE A 108 4.41 -16.46 10.79
N LYS A 109 5.70 -16.24 10.55
CA LYS A 109 6.70 -16.12 11.63
C LYS A 109 6.51 -14.86 12.44
N LEU A 110 6.21 -13.72 11.81
CA LEU A 110 5.88 -12.49 12.49
C LEU A 110 4.69 -12.69 13.44
N LYS A 111 3.58 -13.27 12.95
CA LYS A 111 2.39 -13.58 13.76
C LYS A 111 2.71 -14.52 14.93
N GLN A 112 3.55 -15.54 14.71
CA GLN A 112 4.02 -16.44 15.76
C GLN A 112 4.79 -15.70 16.86
N GLU A 113 5.69 -14.77 16.49
CA GLU A 113 6.47 -14.00 17.45
C GLU A 113 5.62 -12.97 18.19
N VAL A 114 4.67 -12.30 17.51
CA VAL A 114 3.68 -11.42 18.15
C VAL A 114 2.91 -12.19 19.21
N LYS A 115 2.41 -13.39 18.89
CA LYS A 115 1.72 -14.26 19.85
C LYS A 115 2.63 -14.70 21.00
N ARG A 116 3.82 -15.22 20.69
CA ARG A 116 4.77 -15.78 21.67
C ARG A 116 5.21 -14.77 22.72
N GLN A 117 5.42 -13.51 22.28
CA GLN A 117 5.91 -12.44 23.15
C GLN A 117 4.79 -11.59 23.72
N ASN A 118 3.52 -11.89 23.37
CA ASN A 118 2.38 -11.05 23.69
C ASN A 118 2.64 -9.60 23.26
N ALA A 119 3.12 -9.42 22.04
CA ALA A 119 3.46 -8.11 21.49
C ALA A 119 2.21 -7.33 21.07
N ASP A 120 2.29 -6.01 21.14
CA ASP A 120 1.20 -5.11 20.75
C ASP A 120 1.06 -5.05 19.22
N PHE A 121 2.21 -5.02 18.50
CA PHE A 121 2.26 -4.91 17.05
C PHE A 121 3.43 -5.67 16.44
N GLY A 122 3.24 -6.11 15.21
CA GLY A 122 4.29 -6.57 14.31
C GLY A 122 4.33 -5.73 13.06
N PHE A 123 5.51 -5.24 12.67
CA PHE A 123 5.74 -4.55 11.39
C PHE A 123 6.54 -5.46 10.47
N ALA A 124 6.10 -5.58 9.22
CA ALA A 124 6.81 -6.28 8.16
C ALA A 124 7.15 -5.32 7.03
N PHE A 125 8.33 -5.48 6.45
CA PHE A 125 8.84 -4.65 5.36
C PHE A 125 9.06 -5.49 4.11
N ASP A 126 9.00 -4.84 2.97
CA ASP A 126 9.41 -5.46 1.72
C ASP A 126 10.94 -5.33 1.47
N GLY A 127 11.39 -5.83 0.33
CA GLY A 127 12.81 -6.01 0.05
C GLY A 127 13.64 -4.72 0.05
N ASP A 128 13.08 -3.61 -0.40
CA ASP A 128 13.74 -2.30 -0.46
C ASP A 128 13.21 -1.28 0.56
N GLY A 129 12.18 -1.67 1.34
CA GLY A 129 11.69 -0.91 2.48
C GLY A 129 10.76 0.25 2.12
N ASP A 130 10.06 0.15 1.00
CA ASP A 130 9.08 1.14 0.60
C ASP A 130 7.61 0.72 0.86
N ARG A 131 7.38 -0.54 1.31
CA ARG A 131 6.08 -1.06 1.74
C ARG A 131 6.10 -1.59 3.16
N VAL A 132 5.03 -1.31 3.91
CA VAL A 132 4.82 -1.78 5.28
C VAL A 132 3.52 -2.55 5.42
N GLY A 133 3.55 -3.66 6.16
CA GLY A 133 2.39 -4.36 6.69
C GLY A 133 2.40 -4.31 8.22
N VAL A 134 1.23 -4.18 8.82
CA VAL A 134 1.08 -4.13 10.28
C VAL A 134 0.19 -5.27 10.76
N VAL A 135 0.70 -6.07 11.67
CA VAL A 135 -0.06 -7.12 12.38
C VAL A 135 -0.39 -6.62 13.78
N ASN A 136 -1.67 -6.70 14.17
CA ASN A 136 -2.11 -6.32 15.51
C ASN A 136 -1.92 -7.47 16.53
N ASN A 137 -2.21 -7.20 17.80
CA ASN A 137 -2.14 -8.19 18.88
C ASN A 137 -3.17 -9.34 18.77
N LYS A 138 -4.16 -9.22 17.87
CA LYS A 138 -5.13 -10.27 17.52
C LYS A 138 -4.65 -11.14 16.37
N LEU A 139 -3.42 -10.94 15.91
CA LEU A 139 -2.77 -11.63 14.78
C LEU A 139 -3.42 -11.35 13.43
N GLU A 140 -4.13 -10.24 13.31
CA GLU A 140 -4.77 -9.80 12.07
C GLU A 140 -3.82 -8.86 11.31
N LEU A 141 -3.65 -9.10 10.02
CA LEU A 141 -2.99 -8.15 9.13
C LEU A 141 -3.96 -6.99 8.86
N ILE A 142 -3.54 -5.77 9.17
CA ILE A 142 -4.29 -4.57 8.80
C ILE A 142 -4.12 -4.35 7.30
N ALA A 143 -5.22 -4.41 6.54
CA ALA A 143 -5.19 -4.18 5.09
C ALA A 143 -4.57 -2.80 4.77
N GLY A 144 -3.79 -2.71 3.69
CA GLY A 144 -2.99 -1.52 3.40
C GLY A 144 -3.81 -0.25 3.20
N ASP A 145 -5.01 -0.33 2.66
CA ASP A 145 -5.94 0.79 2.54
C ASP A 145 -6.51 1.23 3.90
N ILE A 146 -6.79 0.28 4.80
CA ILE A 146 -7.21 0.55 6.19
C ILE A 146 -6.05 1.17 6.97
N LEU A 147 -4.83 0.64 6.82
CA LEU A 147 -3.62 1.20 7.43
C LEU A 147 -3.38 2.64 6.95
N THR A 148 -3.49 2.87 5.64
CA THR A 148 -3.41 4.20 5.03
C THR A 148 -4.44 5.15 5.65
N THR A 149 -5.70 4.69 5.79
CA THR A 149 -6.79 5.47 6.39
C THR A 149 -6.52 5.81 7.86
N PHE A 150 -5.97 4.87 8.63
CA PHE A 150 -5.55 5.12 10.01
C PHE A 150 -4.46 6.20 10.08
N LEU A 151 -3.43 6.08 9.25
CA LEU A 151 -2.31 7.01 9.22
C LEU A 151 -2.69 8.41 8.72
N ALA A 152 -3.68 8.51 7.83
CA ALA A 152 -4.19 9.78 7.33
C ALA A 152 -4.72 10.69 8.45
N GLN A 153 -5.20 10.13 9.57
CA GLN A 153 -5.67 10.89 10.72
C GLN A 153 -4.56 11.74 11.38
N SER A 154 -3.28 11.44 11.10
CA SER A 154 -2.15 12.24 11.58
C SER A 154 -1.92 13.52 10.78
N ILE A 155 -2.66 13.75 9.69
CA ILE A 155 -2.51 14.93 8.83
C ILE A 155 -3.44 16.02 9.33
N SER A 156 -2.88 17.10 9.84
CA SER A 156 -3.65 18.22 10.37
C SER A 156 -4.16 19.18 9.29
N GLU A 157 -3.43 19.31 8.17
CA GLU A 157 -3.78 20.23 7.08
C GLU A 157 -4.78 19.57 6.11
N LYS A 158 -6.04 19.97 6.20
CA LYS A 158 -7.15 19.44 5.38
C LYS A 158 -7.39 20.19 4.07
N LYS A 159 -6.60 21.22 3.80
CA LYS A 159 -6.75 22.06 2.59
C LYS A 159 -6.47 21.31 1.29
N TYR A 160 -5.64 20.27 1.35
CA TYR A 160 -5.24 19.52 0.18
C TYR A 160 -5.80 18.10 0.25
N PRO A 161 -6.24 17.52 -0.88
CA PRO A 161 -6.85 16.20 -0.87
C PRO A 161 -5.84 15.10 -0.48
N ILE A 162 -6.34 14.09 0.23
CA ILE A 162 -5.67 12.81 0.45
C ILE A 162 -5.83 11.98 -0.82
N ILE A 163 -4.77 11.30 -1.25
CA ILE A 163 -4.82 10.39 -2.39
C ILE A 163 -4.88 8.95 -1.91
N LEU A 164 -5.91 8.22 -2.34
CA LEU A 164 -5.99 6.76 -2.23
C LEU A 164 -5.89 6.14 -3.63
N ASP A 165 -5.28 4.97 -3.74
CA ASP A 165 -5.24 4.26 -5.02
C ASP A 165 -6.61 3.63 -5.38
N VAL A 166 -6.81 3.28 -6.65
CA VAL A 166 -8.08 2.71 -7.14
C VAL A 166 -8.48 1.40 -6.47
N LYS A 167 -7.57 0.73 -5.77
CA LYS A 167 -7.82 -0.52 -5.06
C LYS A 167 -8.36 -0.32 -3.65
N SER A 168 -8.30 0.91 -3.13
CA SER A 168 -8.75 1.24 -1.78
C SER A 168 -10.27 1.13 -1.65
N SER A 169 -10.73 0.64 -0.51
CA SER A 169 -12.15 0.47 -0.21
C SER A 169 -12.90 1.82 -0.24
N GLN A 170 -14.15 1.79 -0.74
CA GLN A 170 -15.05 2.94 -0.67
C GLN A 170 -15.27 3.37 0.78
N LYS A 171 -15.27 2.42 1.71
CA LYS A 171 -15.40 2.67 3.15
C LYS A 171 -14.22 3.46 3.73
N CYS A 172 -13.01 3.25 3.21
CA CYS A 172 -11.84 4.06 3.56
C CYS A 172 -12.01 5.52 3.10
N LYS A 173 -12.49 5.71 1.87
CA LYS A 173 -12.82 7.04 1.33
C LYS A 173 -13.87 7.71 2.21
N GLN A 174 -14.99 7.05 2.48
CA GLN A 174 -16.09 7.59 3.29
C GLN A 174 -15.62 7.98 4.70
N PHE A 175 -14.84 7.13 5.37
CA PHE A 175 -14.30 7.43 6.70
C PHE A 175 -13.50 8.74 6.72
N LEU A 176 -12.68 8.97 5.70
CA LEU A 176 -11.89 10.20 5.61
C LEU A 176 -12.75 11.43 5.26
N GLU A 177 -13.75 11.26 4.40
CA GLU A 177 -14.72 12.31 4.07
C GLU A 177 -15.57 12.70 5.28
N ASP A 178 -15.96 11.74 6.12
CA ASP A 178 -16.66 11.98 7.41
C ASP A 178 -15.78 12.76 8.42
N LEU A 179 -14.47 12.73 8.24
CA LEU A 179 -13.51 13.55 8.98
C LEU A 179 -13.15 14.87 8.28
N ASP A 180 -13.94 15.31 7.30
CA ASP A 180 -13.75 16.52 6.50
C ASP A 180 -12.47 16.56 5.64
N TYR A 181 -11.91 15.42 5.25
CA TYR A 181 -10.86 15.38 4.24
C TYR A 181 -11.48 15.29 2.84
N GLU A 182 -10.94 16.04 1.90
CA GLU A 182 -11.16 15.76 0.48
C GLU A 182 -10.35 14.52 0.08
N VAL A 183 -10.99 13.54 -0.59
CA VAL A 183 -10.33 12.29 -1.00
C VAL A 183 -10.35 12.13 -2.51
N LEU A 184 -9.16 11.94 -3.09
CA LEU A 184 -8.98 11.68 -4.51
C LEU A 184 -8.59 10.22 -4.74
N ILE A 185 -9.41 9.47 -5.47
CA ILE A 185 -9.04 8.13 -5.97
C ILE A 185 -8.15 8.31 -7.22
N TRP A 186 -6.95 7.70 -7.20
CA TRP A 186 -5.96 7.85 -8.26
C TRP A 186 -5.41 6.51 -8.75
N LYS A 187 -4.64 6.56 -9.84
CA LYS A 187 -3.96 5.38 -10.41
C LYS A 187 -3.05 4.72 -9.39
N THR A 188 -3.05 3.39 -9.36
CA THR A 188 -2.07 2.60 -8.61
C THR A 188 -0.67 2.77 -9.19
N GLY A 189 0.34 2.69 -8.33
CA GLY A 189 1.76 2.79 -8.66
C GLY A 189 2.42 4.03 -8.06
N HIS A 190 3.40 3.77 -7.21
CA HIS A 190 4.10 4.76 -6.40
C HIS A 190 4.59 5.99 -7.20
N SER A 191 5.04 5.78 -8.45
CA SER A 191 5.49 6.88 -9.31
C SER A 191 4.35 7.78 -9.78
N HIS A 192 3.16 7.20 -10.05
CA HIS A 192 1.95 7.96 -10.39
C HIS A 192 1.45 8.76 -9.19
N ILE A 193 1.46 8.15 -8.01
CA ILE A 193 1.05 8.80 -6.75
C ILE A 193 1.98 9.98 -6.44
N LYS A 194 3.32 9.79 -6.42
CA LYS A 194 4.30 10.87 -6.16
C LYS A 194 4.15 12.04 -7.13
N THR A 195 3.93 11.75 -8.41
CA THR A 195 3.71 12.79 -9.42
C THR A 195 2.42 13.57 -9.17
N LYS A 196 1.34 12.84 -8.79
CA LYS A 196 0.05 13.46 -8.50
C LYS A 196 0.10 14.30 -7.22
N MET A 197 0.69 13.78 -6.14
CA MET A 197 0.89 14.50 -4.88
C MET A 197 1.56 15.86 -5.13
N LYS A 198 2.65 15.86 -5.87
CA LYS A 198 3.37 17.10 -6.20
C LYS A 198 2.48 18.07 -6.98
N LYS A 199 1.72 17.57 -7.97
CA LYS A 199 0.86 18.41 -8.83
C LYS A 199 -0.25 19.12 -8.06
N ILE A 200 -0.90 18.44 -7.11
CA ILE A 200 -2.04 18.96 -6.35
C ILE A 200 -1.66 19.38 -4.93
N LYS A 201 -0.36 19.33 -4.57
CA LYS A 201 0.18 19.65 -3.24
C LYS A 201 -0.41 18.78 -2.12
N SER A 202 -0.82 17.54 -2.43
CA SER A 202 -1.32 16.60 -1.44
C SER A 202 -0.25 16.35 -0.37
N GLN A 203 -0.67 16.36 0.89
CA GLN A 203 0.21 16.13 2.05
C GLN A 203 0.28 14.66 2.44
N PHE A 204 -0.61 13.83 1.88
CA PHE A 204 -0.65 12.41 2.22
C PHE A 204 -1.25 11.58 1.09
N ALA A 205 -0.69 10.39 0.90
CA ALA A 205 -1.23 9.39 0.00
C ALA A 205 -0.93 7.98 0.49
N GLY A 206 -1.68 7.00 0.00
CA GLY A 206 -1.32 5.60 0.21
C GLY A 206 -1.97 4.66 -0.78
N GLU A 207 -1.39 3.46 -0.84
CA GLU A 207 -1.81 2.37 -1.71
C GLU A 207 -2.16 1.13 -0.88
N MET A 208 -3.08 0.33 -1.37
CA MET A 208 -3.41 -0.96 -0.75
C MET A 208 -2.21 -1.89 -0.60
N SER A 209 -1.18 -1.74 -1.42
CA SER A 209 0.06 -2.52 -1.36
C SER A 209 0.97 -2.19 -0.16
N GLY A 210 0.66 -1.13 0.60
CA GLY A 210 1.48 -0.69 1.75
C GLY A 210 2.47 0.42 1.44
N HIS A 211 2.50 0.97 0.22
CA HIS A 211 3.21 2.22 -0.06
C HIS A 211 2.47 3.39 0.57
N ILE A 212 3.09 4.12 1.47
CA ILE A 212 2.50 5.25 2.18
C ILE A 212 3.42 6.46 2.09
N PHE A 213 2.83 7.61 1.80
CA PHE A 213 3.56 8.82 1.43
C PHE A 213 3.17 9.97 2.35
N PHE A 214 4.13 10.55 3.03
CA PHE A 214 3.94 11.73 3.87
C PHE A 214 4.64 12.94 3.25
N GLY A 215 3.88 13.98 2.93
CA GLY A 215 4.36 15.24 2.39
C GLY A 215 4.19 16.41 3.35
N ASP A 216 3.60 16.18 4.54
CA ASP A 216 3.42 17.16 5.62
C ASP A 216 4.73 17.51 6.31
N THR A 217 5.34 16.53 6.93
CA THR A 217 6.58 16.66 7.71
C THR A 217 7.73 15.82 7.15
N TYR A 218 7.50 15.17 6.00
CA TYR A 218 8.47 14.32 5.29
C TYR A 218 8.57 14.70 3.81
N TYR A 219 9.30 13.95 3.01
CA TYR A 219 9.71 14.32 1.66
C TYR A 219 8.69 13.94 0.55
N GLY A 220 7.55 13.34 0.89
CA GLY A 220 6.52 12.95 -0.07
C GLY A 220 6.89 11.73 -0.93
N TYR A 221 7.76 10.86 -0.43
CA TYR A 221 7.99 9.54 -1.02
C TYR A 221 7.62 8.42 -0.04
N ASP A 222 7.47 7.23 -0.56
CA ASP A 222 7.15 6.00 0.14
C ASP A 222 8.34 5.56 1.00
N ASP A 223 8.11 5.49 2.31
CA ASP A 223 9.10 5.06 3.30
C ASP A 223 8.39 4.25 4.39
N ALA A 224 8.60 2.95 4.35
CA ALA A 224 7.93 2.02 5.24
C ALA A 224 8.37 2.17 6.70
N ILE A 225 9.64 2.49 6.94
CA ILE A 225 10.16 2.72 8.29
C ILE A 225 9.54 3.99 8.87
N TYR A 226 9.52 5.09 8.13
CA TYR A 226 8.86 6.32 8.55
C TYR A 226 7.36 6.11 8.81
N SER A 227 6.68 5.34 7.94
CA SER A 227 5.26 5.02 8.10
C SER A 227 4.99 4.24 9.38
N SER A 228 5.88 3.31 9.76
CA SER A 228 5.80 2.59 11.04
C SER A 228 5.97 3.53 12.24
N ILE A 229 6.88 4.50 12.16
CA ILE A 229 7.08 5.51 13.21
C ILE A 229 5.85 6.43 13.30
N ARG A 230 5.24 6.84 12.19
CA ARG A 230 3.99 7.62 12.19
C ARG A 230 2.83 6.82 12.81
N PHE A 231 2.77 5.50 12.57
CA PHE A 231 1.81 4.61 13.24
C PHE A 231 2.01 4.64 14.77
N LEU A 232 3.24 4.44 15.23
CA LEU A 232 3.56 4.49 16.66
C LEU A 232 3.28 5.87 17.27
N ALA A 233 3.45 6.96 16.53
CA ALA A 233 3.13 8.30 16.97
C ALA A 233 1.62 8.50 17.19
N LEU A 234 0.76 7.90 16.38
CA LEU A 234 -0.69 7.88 16.61
C LEU A 234 -1.04 7.07 17.87
N ILE A 235 -0.41 5.90 18.07
CA ILE A 235 -0.59 5.10 19.29
C ILE A 235 -0.13 5.89 20.53
N GLU A 236 1.00 6.59 20.44
CA GLU A 236 1.51 7.49 21.49
C GLU A 236 0.48 8.57 21.87
N GLN A 237 -0.22 9.12 20.88
CA GLN A 237 -1.28 10.12 21.03
C GLN A 237 -2.62 9.52 21.46
N ASN A 238 -2.68 8.24 21.84
CA ASN A 238 -3.88 7.52 22.28
C ASN A 238 -4.97 7.35 21.22
N TYR A 239 -4.63 7.38 19.91
CA TYR A 239 -5.57 6.95 18.89
C TYR A 239 -5.95 5.47 19.11
N LYS A 240 -7.25 5.20 19.16
CA LYS A 240 -7.80 3.88 19.51
C LYS A 240 -7.90 2.99 18.28
N LEU A 241 -6.82 2.24 17.98
CA LEU A 241 -6.78 1.36 16.81
C LEU A 241 -7.94 0.36 16.77
N ASP A 242 -8.28 -0.28 17.91
CA ASP A 242 -9.37 -1.25 17.96
C ASP A 242 -10.74 -0.63 17.63
N GLU A 243 -11.01 0.58 18.12
CA GLU A 243 -12.25 1.32 17.79
C GLU A 243 -12.28 1.69 16.30
N PHE A 244 -11.16 2.15 15.77
CA PHE A 244 -11.01 2.43 14.36
C PHE A 244 -11.24 1.18 13.50
N LEU A 245 -10.60 0.05 13.82
CA LEU A 245 -10.77 -1.20 13.08
C LEU A 245 -12.21 -1.75 13.16
N ASN A 246 -12.93 -1.51 14.27
CA ASN A 246 -14.34 -1.91 14.40
C ASN A 246 -15.24 -1.26 13.34
N TYR A 247 -14.92 -0.06 12.85
CA TYR A 247 -15.67 0.58 11.76
C TYR A 247 -15.66 -0.27 10.47
N PHE A 248 -14.60 -1.05 10.25
CA PHE A 248 -14.43 -1.86 9.04
C PHE A 248 -14.90 -3.32 9.17
N LYS A 249 -15.21 -3.81 10.38
CA LYS A 249 -15.51 -5.24 10.65
C LYS A 249 -16.69 -5.83 9.88
N ASN A 250 -17.66 -5.01 9.49
CA ASN A 250 -18.87 -5.48 8.80
C ASN A 250 -18.78 -5.26 7.28
N ASN A 251 -17.59 -5.24 6.75
CA ASN A 251 -17.34 -5.10 5.33
C ASN A 251 -17.06 -6.48 4.71
N PHE A 252 -17.82 -6.86 3.70
CA PHE A 252 -17.63 -8.10 2.96
C PHE A 252 -16.77 -7.77 1.73
N SER A 253 -15.48 -8.04 1.84
CA SER A 253 -14.48 -7.60 0.87
C SER A 253 -13.62 -8.77 0.41
N THR A 254 -13.31 -8.83 -0.88
CA THR A 254 -12.26 -9.74 -1.35
C THR A 254 -10.88 -9.17 -1.05
N PRO A 255 -9.86 -10.02 -0.87
CA PRO A 255 -8.47 -9.60 -1.10
C PRO A 255 -8.29 -9.18 -2.56
N GLU A 256 -7.08 -8.78 -2.93
CA GLU A 256 -6.71 -8.59 -4.32
C GLU A 256 -6.68 -9.95 -5.04
N ILE A 257 -7.65 -10.18 -5.95
CA ILE A 257 -7.73 -11.42 -6.73
C ILE A 257 -6.97 -11.21 -8.04
N LYS A 258 -5.99 -12.08 -8.31
CA LYS A 258 -5.23 -12.12 -9.56
C LYS A 258 -5.82 -13.15 -10.50
N ILE A 259 -6.30 -12.71 -11.65
CA ILE A 259 -6.89 -13.55 -12.69
C ILE A 259 -5.90 -13.64 -13.85
N LYS A 260 -5.42 -14.83 -14.18
CA LYS A 260 -4.45 -15.02 -15.28
C LYS A 260 -5.03 -14.52 -16.60
N CYS A 261 -4.35 -13.58 -17.23
CA CYS A 261 -4.71 -13.00 -18.53
C CYS A 261 -3.42 -12.55 -19.24
N SER A 262 -3.25 -12.93 -20.48
CA SER A 262 -2.03 -12.62 -21.24
C SER A 262 -1.92 -11.12 -21.55
N ASP A 263 -0.68 -10.62 -21.70
CA ASP A 263 -0.40 -9.20 -21.92
C ASP A 263 -1.05 -8.64 -23.20
N ASP A 264 -1.15 -9.45 -24.23
CA ASP A 264 -1.79 -9.08 -25.51
C ASP A 264 -3.32 -8.89 -25.38
N LYS A 265 -3.96 -9.54 -24.38
CA LYS A 265 -5.42 -9.53 -24.21
C LYS A 265 -5.91 -8.67 -23.07
N LYS A 266 -5.17 -8.54 -21.97
CA LYS A 266 -5.67 -7.91 -20.74
C LYS A 266 -6.20 -6.49 -20.96
N PHE A 267 -5.56 -5.70 -21.83
CA PHE A 267 -5.99 -4.33 -22.11
C PHE A 267 -7.24 -4.28 -22.98
N SER A 268 -7.34 -5.14 -24.01
CA SER A 268 -8.54 -5.22 -24.84
C SER A 268 -9.76 -5.71 -24.07
N VAL A 269 -9.59 -6.66 -23.13
CA VAL A 269 -10.65 -7.10 -22.22
C VAL A 269 -11.17 -5.91 -21.39
N ILE A 270 -10.27 -5.10 -20.82
CA ILE A 270 -10.68 -3.91 -20.05
C ILE A 270 -11.45 -2.91 -20.93
N GLU A 271 -10.98 -2.63 -22.15
CA GLU A 271 -11.71 -1.70 -23.04
C GLU A 271 -13.10 -2.22 -23.44
N ASN A 272 -13.26 -3.51 -23.73
CA ASN A 272 -14.54 -4.12 -24.01
C ASN A 272 -15.50 -4.05 -22.80
N LEU A 273 -14.97 -4.36 -21.60
CA LEU A 273 -15.76 -4.27 -20.37
C LEU A 273 -16.18 -2.83 -20.05
N LYS A 274 -15.33 -1.83 -20.35
CA LYS A 274 -15.69 -0.41 -20.17
C LYS A 274 -16.97 -0.04 -20.96
N LEU A 275 -17.05 -0.46 -22.22
CA LEU A 275 -18.24 -0.18 -23.04
C LEU A 275 -19.50 -0.74 -22.38
N LYS A 276 -19.47 -2.01 -21.93
CA LYS A 276 -20.59 -2.66 -21.26
C LYS A 276 -20.99 -1.97 -19.94
N ILE A 277 -19.99 -1.48 -19.19
CA ILE A 277 -20.20 -0.76 -17.94
C ILE A 277 -20.83 0.63 -18.19
N GLN A 278 -20.36 1.34 -19.22
CA GLN A 278 -20.92 2.64 -19.62
C GLN A 278 -22.38 2.55 -20.08
N ASP A 279 -22.76 1.42 -20.71
CA ASP A 279 -24.15 1.17 -21.10
C ASP A 279 -25.04 0.80 -19.91
N LYS A 280 -24.46 0.25 -18.83
CA LYS A 280 -25.20 -0.28 -17.68
C LYS A 280 -25.32 0.72 -16.52
N TYR A 281 -24.29 1.52 -16.27
CA TYR A 281 -24.20 2.39 -15.10
C TYR A 281 -24.08 3.87 -15.49
N GLU A 282 -24.69 4.73 -14.69
CA GLU A 282 -24.49 6.18 -14.83
C GLU A 282 -23.01 6.55 -14.61
N THR A 283 -22.54 7.53 -15.36
CA THR A 283 -21.15 8.00 -15.33
C THR A 283 -20.67 8.40 -13.92
N LYS A 284 -21.59 8.89 -13.06
CA LYS A 284 -21.25 9.30 -11.69
C LYS A 284 -20.74 8.16 -10.80
N TYR A 285 -21.12 6.90 -11.11
CA TYR A 285 -20.67 5.71 -10.39
C TYR A 285 -19.37 5.12 -10.95
N CYS A 286 -18.94 5.57 -12.12
CA CYS A 286 -17.84 4.96 -12.87
C CYS A 286 -16.56 5.78 -12.79
N ASN A 287 -15.44 5.13 -12.47
CA ASN A 287 -14.11 5.71 -12.53
C ASN A 287 -13.22 4.83 -13.42
N PHE A 288 -12.78 5.39 -14.54
CA PHE A 288 -11.97 4.70 -15.56
C PHE A 288 -10.50 5.14 -15.54
N ILE A 289 -10.03 5.71 -14.45
CA ILE A 289 -8.67 6.29 -14.38
C ILE A 289 -7.57 5.22 -14.45
N ASP A 290 -7.85 4.00 -13.94
CA ASP A 290 -6.93 2.85 -13.98
C ASP A 290 -7.73 1.55 -13.98
N GLY A 291 -8.24 1.16 -15.15
CA GLY A 291 -9.20 0.08 -15.32
C GLY A 291 -10.65 0.54 -15.18
N ILE A 292 -11.46 -0.27 -14.53
CA ILE A 292 -12.88 -0.05 -14.32
C ILE A 292 -13.16 -0.14 -12.82
N ARG A 293 -13.49 0.97 -12.19
CA ARG A 293 -14.01 1.00 -10.83
C ARG A 293 -15.44 1.50 -10.87
N VAL A 294 -16.34 0.79 -10.21
CA VAL A 294 -17.76 1.17 -10.08
C VAL A 294 -18.09 1.25 -8.60
N ASP A 295 -18.44 2.45 -8.14
CA ASP A 295 -18.80 2.75 -6.75
C ASP A 295 -20.33 2.92 -6.66
N LEU A 296 -21.03 1.98 -5.98
CA LEU A 296 -22.48 1.95 -5.82
C LEU A 296 -22.85 2.12 -4.34
N ASP A 297 -24.10 2.45 -4.03
CA ASP A 297 -24.58 2.53 -2.65
C ASP A 297 -24.54 1.18 -1.91
N VAL A 298 -24.60 0.07 -2.65
CA VAL A 298 -24.57 -1.30 -2.13
C VAL A 298 -23.16 -1.88 -1.97
N GLY A 299 -22.14 -1.21 -2.50
CA GLY A 299 -20.76 -1.64 -2.52
C GLY A 299 -20.04 -1.22 -3.79
N TRP A 300 -18.84 -1.73 -4.04
CA TRP A 300 -18.06 -1.37 -5.21
C TRP A 300 -17.29 -2.57 -5.77
N PHE A 301 -16.83 -2.44 -7.01
CA PHE A 301 -15.90 -3.37 -7.60
C PHE A 301 -14.86 -2.68 -8.48
N LEU A 302 -13.73 -3.35 -8.65
CA LEU A 302 -12.63 -2.94 -9.51
C LEU A 302 -12.22 -4.09 -10.41
N ILE A 303 -12.08 -3.84 -11.71
CA ILE A 303 -11.43 -4.73 -12.67
C ILE A 303 -10.35 -3.91 -13.40
N ARG A 304 -9.10 -4.28 -13.31
CA ARG A 304 -7.99 -3.58 -13.98
C ARG A 304 -6.94 -4.54 -14.55
N ALA A 305 -6.22 -4.10 -15.57
CA ALA A 305 -5.05 -4.81 -16.05
C ALA A 305 -3.86 -4.55 -15.11
N SER A 306 -3.13 -5.60 -14.71
CA SER A 306 -1.86 -5.45 -14.00
C SER A 306 -0.82 -4.79 -14.92
N ASN A 307 -0.03 -3.86 -14.37
CA ASN A 307 1.07 -3.21 -15.09
C ASN A 307 2.35 -4.07 -15.09
N THR A 308 2.47 -5.02 -14.18
CA THR A 308 3.70 -5.80 -13.92
C THR A 308 3.55 -7.28 -14.18
N GLU A 309 2.31 -7.78 -14.19
CA GLU A 309 2.02 -9.22 -14.31
C GLU A 309 1.04 -9.50 -15.46
N ASN A 310 1.06 -10.72 -15.98
CA ASN A 310 0.11 -11.21 -16.99
C ASN A 310 -1.23 -11.59 -16.33
N SER A 311 -1.89 -10.58 -15.73
CA SER A 311 -3.13 -10.77 -14.99
C SER A 311 -4.07 -9.57 -15.06
N LEU A 312 -5.35 -9.85 -14.85
CA LEU A 312 -6.32 -8.87 -14.38
C LEU A 312 -6.33 -8.88 -12.86
N ILE A 313 -6.58 -7.73 -12.27
CA ILE A 313 -6.76 -7.54 -10.84
C ILE A 313 -8.22 -7.26 -10.57
N LEU A 314 -8.80 -7.99 -9.64
CA LEU A 314 -10.18 -7.86 -9.22
C LEU A 314 -10.27 -7.57 -7.73
N ARG A 315 -11.13 -6.64 -7.35
CA ARG A 315 -11.63 -6.46 -5.98
C ARG A 315 -13.14 -6.24 -6.01
N ILE A 316 -13.80 -6.76 -5.00
CA ILE A 316 -15.24 -6.55 -4.78
C ILE A 316 -15.46 -6.29 -3.30
N ASP A 317 -16.36 -5.37 -3.00
CA ASP A 317 -16.70 -4.95 -1.66
C ASP A 317 -18.22 -4.73 -1.57
N GLY A 318 -18.88 -5.32 -0.59
CA GLY A 318 -20.32 -5.20 -0.38
C GLY A 318 -20.62 -4.74 1.05
N ASN A 319 -21.58 -3.82 1.20
CA ASN A 319 -22.00 -3.30 2.50
C ASN A 319 -22.67 -4.37 3.37
N THR A 320 -23.25 -5.41 2.73
CA THR A 320 -23.84 -6.59 3.36
C THR A 320 -23.36 -7.84 2.64
N LYS A 321 -23.51 -9.00 3.27
CA LYS A 321 -23.19 -10.30 2.63
C LYS A 321 -24.02 -10.51 1.36
N GLU A 322 -25.27 -10.14 1.36
CA GLU A 322 -26.16 -10.25 0.18
C GLU A 322 -25.66 -9.37 -0.98
N ASN A 323 -25.33 -8.11 -0.70
CA ASN A 323 -24.79 -7.17 -1.67
C ASN A 323 -23.46 -7.66 -2.26
N PHE A 324 -22.56 -8.19 -1.40
CA PHE A 324 -21.32 -8.79 -1.84
C PHE A 324 -21.52 -9.96 -2.80
N VAL A 325 -22.44 -10.89 -2.46
CA VAL A 325 -22.78 -12.03 -3.33
C VAL A 325 -23.38 -11.58 -4.65
N ASN A 326 -24.26 -10.57 -4.63
CA ASN A 326 -24.89 -10.05 -5.85
C ASN A 326 -23.87 -9.36 -6.76
N LEU A 327 -22.99 -8.52 -6.21
CA LEU A 327 -21.90 -7.89 -6.95
C LEU A 327 -20.91 -8.93 -7.51
N SER A 328 -20.59 -9.98 -6.74
CA SER A 328 -19.72 -11.07 -7.18
C SER A 328 -20.30 -11.81 -8.39
N LYS A 329 -21.62 -12.11 -8.37
CA LYS A 329 -22.30 -12.73 -9.52
C LYS A 329 -22.31 -11.82 -10.75
N GLU A 330 -22.50 -10.54 -10.55
CA GLU A 330 -22.49 -9.56 -11.62
C GLU A 330 -21.12 -9.45 -12.29
N VAL A 331 -20.06 -9.32 -11.48
CA VAL A 331 -18.68 -9.27 -11.95
C VAL A 331 -18.28 -10.56 -12.66
N ASP A 332 -18.69 -11.72 -12.14
CA ASP A 332 -18.48 -13.00 -12.80
C ASP A 332 -19.14 -13.06 -14.17
N ALA A 333 -20.39 -12.60 -14.30
CA ALA A 333 -21.10 -12.51 -15.58
C ALA A 333 -20.37 -11.58 -16.58
N LEU A 334 -19.87 -10.44 -16.12
CA LEU A 334 -19.07 -9.51 -16.92
C LEU A 334 -17.80 -10.17 -17.44
N LEU A 335 -17.04 -10.83 -16.58
CA LEU A 335 -15.80 -11.51 -16.94
C LEU A 335 -16.05 -12.68 -17.90
N LYS A 336 -17.10 -13.48 -17.68
CA LYS A 336 -17.51 -14.56 -18.57
C LYS A 336 -17.88 -14.07 -19.96
N SER A 337 -18.45 -12.88 -20.10
CA SER A 337 -18.78 -12.28 -21.39
C SER A 337 -17.53 -11.96 -22.23
N GLU A 338 -16.35 -11.88 -21.62
CA GLU A 338 -15.04 -11.76 -22.26
C GLU A 338 -14.25 -13.10 -22.24
N LYS A 339 -14.93 -14.22 -21.96
CA LYS A 339 -14.32 -15.56 -21.87
C LYS A 339 -13.26 -15.69 -20.77
N ILE A 340 -13.34 -14.87 -19.75
CA ILE A 340 -12.51 -14.96 -18.54
C ILE A 340 -13.26 -15.78 -17.50
N ILE A 341 -12.66 -16.89 -17.07
CA ILE A 341 -13.24 -17.78 -16.06
C ILE A 341 -12.51 -17.53 -14.74
N VAL A 342 -13.26 -17.27 -13.70
CA VAL A 342 -12.75 -17.14 -12.32
C VAL A 342 -13.41 -18.23 -11.49
N ASN A 343 -12.63 -18.88 -10.63
CA ASN A 343 -13.21 -19.75 -9.61
C ASN A 343 -14.09 -18.92 -8.69
N ASP A 344 -15.11 -19.52 -8.10
CA ASP A 344 -16.18 -18.85 -7.35
C ASP A 344 -15.70 -17.66 -6.50
N ILE A 345 -15.95 -16.44 -7.01
CA ILE A 345 -15.53 -15.17 -6.38
C ILE A 345 -16.23 -14.97 -5.03
N SER A 346 -17.39 -15.59 -4.81
CA SER A 346 -18.20 -15.43 -3.60
C SER A 346 -17.70 -16.27 -2.41
N GLN A 347 -16.75 -17.17 -2.63
CA GLN A 347 -16.18 -18.05 -1.60
C GLN A 347 -14.77 -17.60 -1.12
N VAL A 348 -14.28 -16.47 -1.62
CA VAL A 348 -12.96 -15.93 -1.26
C VAL A 348 -13.03 -15.12 0.03
#